data_17482f1be0294b04ef7f2c0d33bbf001
#
_entry.id   17482f1be0294b04ef7f2c0d33bbf001
#
_cell.length_a   1.000
_cell.length_b   1.000
_cell.length_c   1.000
_cell.angle_alpha   90.00
_cell.angle_beta   90.00
_cell.angle_gamma   90.00
#
_symmetry.space_group_name_H-M   'P 1'
#
loop_
_entity.id
_entity.type
_entity.pdbx_description
1 polymer ?
#
loop_
_entity_poly.entity_id
_entity_poly.type
_entity_poly.pdbx_seq_one_letter_code
_entity_poly.pdbx_strand_id
1 'polypeptide(L)'
;MAGLEGFEFFEIVIEKSCSRQRLPDTFAKMLAGREPHKVKLREAGSGLHKLWDVSVVFDSEGHMYLGPGWEHFARAHELQLGYFLVFRYDDNAMFTVKMFDNTMCRTYYQ
;
A
#
# COMPACT_ATOMS: atom_id res chain seq x y z
N MET A 1 -0.07 -21.65 -11.12
CA MET A 1 -0.51 -21.34 -9.78
C MET A 1 -1.44 -20.16 -9.79
N ALA A 2 -2.47 -20.22 -8.99
CA ALA A 2 -3.32 -19.06 -8.85
C ALA A 2 -2.43 -17.89 -8.43
N GLY A 3 -2.65 -16.74 -9.02
CA GLY A 3 -1.91 -15.55 -8.66
C GLY A 3 -2.26 -15.06 -7.27
N LEU A 4 -1.72 -13.92 -6.94
CA LEU A 4 -2.01 -13.28 -5.67
C LEU A 4 -3.24 -12.36 -5.77
N GLU A 5 -4.02 -12.52 -6.82
CA GLU A 5 -5.21 -11.70 -7.01
C GLU A 5 -6.15 -11.82 -5.82
N GLY A 6 -6.54 -10.68 -5.28
CA GLY A 6 -7.41 -10.67 -4.12
C GLY A 6 -6.71 -10.92 -2.80
N PHE A 7 -5.38 -11.13 -2.81
CA PHE A 7 -4.65 -11.32 -1.57
C PHE A 7 -4.70 -10.05 -0.73
N GLU A 8 -5.07 -10.19 0.53
CA GLU A 8 -5.21 -9.04 1.42
C GLU A 8 -4.25 -9.13 2.58
N PHE A 9 -3.77 -7.98 3.00
CA PHE A 9 -2.97 -7.86 4.21
C PHE A 9 -3.18 -6.48 4.80
N PHE A 10 -2.77 -6.30 6.05
CA PHE A 10 -2.84 -4.97 6.64
C PHE A 10 -1.46 -4.55 7.11
N GLU A 11 -1.29 -3.23 7.20
CA GLU A 11 -0.08 -2.62 7.73
C GLU A 11 -0.45 -1.39 8.52
N ILE A 12 0.51 -0.90 9.29
CA ILE A 12 0.33 0.29 10.10
C ILE A 12 1.29 1.35 9.58
N VAL A 13 0.84 2.59 9.58
CA VAL A 13 1.72 3.72 9.26
C VAL A 13 2.66 3.91 10.43
N ILE A 14 3.93 3.54 10.27
CA ILE A 14 4.91 3.58 11.34
C ILE A 14 5.98 4.64 11.14
N GLU A 15 6.02 5.29 9.99
CA GLU A 15 6.99 6.36 9.73
C GLU A 15 6.26 7.70 9.66
N LYS A 16 6.65 8.60 10.55
CA LYS A 16 6.02 9.90 10.66
C LYS A 16 6.12 10.71 9.36
N SER A 17 7.22 10.56 8.65
CA SER A 17 7.42 11.30 7.39
C SER A 17 6.55 10.78 6.26
N CYS A 18 6.03 9.55 6.39
CA CYS A 18 5.26 8.90 5.33
C CYS A 18 6.02 8.86 3.99
N SER A 19 7.36 8.81 4.06
CA SER A 19 8.16 8.76 2.83
C SER A 19 8.13 7.39 2.18
N ARG A 20 7.83 6.36 2.96
CA ARG A 20 7.72 4.99 2.48
C ARG A 20 6.80 4.19 3.41
N GLN A 21 6.27 3.09 2.90
CA GLN A 21 5.41 2.21 3.66
C GLN A 21 5.92 0.79 3.57
N ARG A 22 6.23 0.20 4.71
CA ARG A 22 6.68 -1.19 4.79
C ARG A 22 5.56 -2.14 4.36
N LEU A 23 5.90 -3.15 3.60
CA LEU A 23 4.98 -4.22 3.23
C LEU A 23 5.41 -5.50 3.96
N PRO A 24 4.45 -6.43 4.21
CA PRO A 24 4.78 -7.64 4.96
C PRO A 24 5.81 -8.51 4.26
N ASP A 25 6.72 -9.10 5.04
CA ASP A 25 7.73 -10.00 4.48
C ASP A 25 7.10 -11.20 3.80
N THR A 26 6.00 -11.71 4.35
CA THR A 26 5.29 -12.83 3.74
C THR A 26 4.83 -12.49 2.32
N PHE A 27 4.28 -11.29 2.15
CA PHE A 27 3.83 -10.85 0.83
C PHE A 27 5.02 -10.73 -0.12
N ALA A 28 6.12 -10.15 0.35
CA ALA A 28 7.33 -10.01 -0.47
C ALA A 28 7.84 -11.38 -0.92
N LYS A 29 7.82 -12.37 -0.03
CA LYS A 29 8.25 -13.72 -0.36
C LYS A 29 7.35 -14.37 -1.41
N MET A 30 6.05 -14.11 -1.33
CA MET A 30 5.11 -14.66 -2.30
C MET A 30 5.33 -14.10 -3.69
N LEU A 31 5.90 -12.92 -3.79
CA LEU A 31 6.22 -12.28 -5.07
C LEU A 31 7.64 -12.58 -5.54
N ALA A 32 8.43 -13.31 -4.77
CA ALA A 32 9.85 -13.49 -5.06
C ALA A 32 10.09 -13.88 -6.52
N GLY A 33 10.93 -13.13 -7.21
CA GLY A 33 11.23 -13.33 -8.62
C GLY A 33 10.22 -12.72 -9.56
N ARG A 34 9.13 -12.15 -9.05
CA ARG A 34 8.09 -11.53 -9.87
C ARG A 34 7.69 -10.18 -9.31
N GLU A 35 8.57 -9.54 -8.56
CA GLU A 35 8.25 -8.27 -7.92
C GLU A 35 8.06 -7.18 -8.96
N PRO A 36 6.96 -6.45 -8.91
CA PRO A 36 6.79 -5.30 -9.79
C PRO A 36 7.70 -4.17 -9.36
N HIS A 37 8.18 -3.38 -10.32
CA HIS A 37 8.96 -2.19 -10.01
C HIS A 37 8.07 -1.02 -9.63
N LYS A 38 6.85 -1.02 -10.14
CA LYS A 38 5.88 0.02 -9.87
C LYS A 38 4.53 -0.62 -9.68
N VAL A 39 3.73 0.00 -8.82
CA VAL A 39 2.35 -0.41 -8.59
C VAL A 39 1.47 0.82 -8.69
N LYS A 40 0.18 0.57 -8.87
CA LYS A 40 -0.82 1.62 -8.80
C LYS A 40 -1.66 1.41 -7.56
N LEU A 41 -2.01 2.52 -6.91
CA LEU A 41 -2.86 2.49 -5.74
C LEU A 41 -4.17 3.17 -6.06
N ARG A 42 -5.25 2.65 -5.48
CA ARG A 42 -6.54 3.33 -5.51
C ARG A 42 -7.19 3.19 -4.14
N GLU A 43 -8.02 4.16 -3.82
CA GLU A 43 -8.78 4.12 -2.57
C GLU A 43 -10.04 3.29 -2.78
N ALA A 44 -10.29 2.34 -1.88
CA ALA A 44 -11.45 1.47 -1.97
C ALA A 44 -12.73 2.24 -1.65
N GLY A 45 -13.73 2.10 -2.52
CA GLY A 45 -15.08 2.59 -2.23
C GLY A 45 -15.26 4.10 -2.31
N SER A 46 -14.28 4.83 -2.83
CA SER A 46 -14.38 6.28 -2.86
C SER A 46 -15.23 6.82 -4.00
N GLY A 47 -15.45 6.03 -5.03
CA GLY A 47 -16.12 6.50 -6.23
C GLY A 47 -15.20 7.31 -7.14
N LEU A 48 -14.02 7.66 -6.68
CA LEU A 48 -13.03 8.32 -7.52
C LEU A 48 -12.22 7.25 -8.24
N HIS A 49 -11.84 7.57 -9.46
CA HIS A 49 -11.08 6.63 -10.28
C HIS A 49 -9.62 7.04 -10.39
N LYS A 50 -9.13 7.82 -9.44
CA LYS A 50 -7.75 8.25 -9.45
C LYS A 50 -6.84 7.10 -9.08
N LEU A 51 -5.77 6.95 -9.85
CA LEU A 51 -4.72 5.99 -9.59
C LEU A 51 -3.46 6.75 -9.21
N TRP A 52 -2.71 6.18 -8.28
CA TRP A 52 -1.49 6.78 -7.77
C TRP A 52 -0.33 5.85 -8.12
N ASP A 53 0.65 6.39 -8.82
CA ASP A 53 1.83 5.61 -9.18
C ASP A 53 2.83 5.61 -8.06
N VAL A 54 3.28 4.42 -7.66
CA VAL A 54 4.22 4.26 -6.56
C VAL A 54 5.29 3.26 -6.98
N SER A 55 6.55 3.60 -6.70
CA SER A 55 7.66 2.71 -6.97
C SER A 55 7.84 1.72 -5.82
N VAL A 56 8.21 0.49 -6.15
CA VAL A 56 8.52 -0.53 -5.16
C VAL A 56 10.03 -0.54 -4.96
N VAL A 57 10.45 -0.50 -3.69
CA VAL A 57 11.88 -0.49 -3.37
C VAL A 57 12.16 -1.50 -2.28
N PHE A 58 13.43 -1.91 -2.17
CA PHE A 58 13.88 -2.83 -1.15
C PHE A 58 15.04 -2.20 -0.41
N ASP A 59 15.11 -2.46 0.91
CA ASP A 59 16.25 -1.98 1.67
C ASP A 59 17.40 -2.99 1.60
N SER A 60 18.49 -2.72 2.32
CA SER A 60 19.67 -3.56 2.29
C SER A 60 19.44 -4.95 2.87
N GLU A 61 18.37 -5.13 3.63
CA GLU A 61 18.01 -6.41 4.23
C GLU A 61 16.95 -7.16 3.42
N GLY A 62 16.53 -6.59 2.30
CA GLY A 62 15.54 -7.22 1.44
C GLY A 62 14.09 -6.96 1.83
N HIS A 63 13.85 -6.04 2.74
CA HIS A 63 12.48 -5.66 3.10
C HIS A 63 11.85 -4.82 2.00
N MET A 64 10.59 -5.10 1.69
CA MET A 64 9.88 -4.47 0.60
C MET A 64 9.10 -3.25 1.10
N TYR A 65 9.16 -2.18 0.31
CA TYR A 65 8.46 -0.94 0.64
C TYR A 65 7.77 -0.37 -0.57
N LEU A 66 6.66 0.34 -0.32
CA LEU A 66 6.15 1.31 -1.27
C LEU A 66 6.98 2.57 -1.05
N GLY A 67 7.77 2.93 -2.05
CA GLY A 67 8.73 4.03 -1.97
C GLY A 67 8.23 5.29 -2.67
N PRO A 68 9.04 5.87 -3.58
CA PRO A 68 8.67 7.12 -4.22
C PRO A 68 7.26 7.09 -4.82
N GLY A 69 6.48 8.11 -4.52
CA GLY A 69 5.07 8.19 -4.89
C GLY A 69 4.14 7.90 -3.73
N TRP A 70 4.58 7.10 -2.75
CA TRP A 70 3.77 6.83 -1.57
C TRP A 70 3.43 8.11 -0.82
N GLU A 71 4.39 9.04 -0.71
CA GLU A 71 4.18 10.29 0.02
C GLU A 71 3.04 11.11 -0.57
N HIS A 72 2.83 11.03 -1.87
CA HIS A 72 1.72 11.75 -2.50
C HIS A 72 0.38 11.15 -2.11
N PHE A 73 0.31 9.81 -2.12
CA PHE A 73 -0.88 9.10 -1.69
C PHE A 73 -1.17 9.39 -0.21
N ALA A 74 -0.14 9.30 0.62
CA ALA A 74 -0.29 9.50 2.06
C ALA A 74 -0.76 10.92 2.37
N ARG A 75 -0.19 11.92 1.67
CA ARG A 75 -0.57 13.32 1.87
C ARG A 75 -2.00 13.58 1.43
N ALA A 76 -2.38 13.05 0.27
CA ALA A 76 -3.72 13.25 -0.26
C ALA A 76 -4.78 12.65 0.66
N HIS A 77 -4.44 11.60 1.40
CA HIS A 77 -5.36 10.93 2.30
C HIS A 77 -5.12 11.28 3.76
N GLU A 78 -4.21 12.23 4.02
CA GLU A 78 -3.91 12.72 5.36
C GLU A 78 -3.55 11.60 6.32
N LEU A 79 -2.78 10.64 5.85
CA LEU A 79 -2.37 9.52 6.67
C LEU A 79 -1.46 9.98 7.79
N GLN A 80 -1.66 9.42 8.96
CA GLN A 80 -0.90 9.77 10.15
C GLN A 80 -0.36 8.52 10.82
N LEU A 81 0.67 8.73 11.64
CA LEU A 81 1.27 7.64 12.40
C LEU A 81 0.19 6.89 13.16
N GLY A 82 0.23 5.58 13.08
CA GLY A 82 -0.73 4.71 13.77
C GLY A 82 -1.98 4.36 12.99
N TYR A 83 -2.18 4.97 11.83
CA TYR A 83 -3.32 4.59 10.99
C TYR A 83 -3.13 3.18 10.47
N PHE A 84 -4.23 2.44 10.32
CA PHE A 84 -4.23 1.12 9.72
C PHE A 84 -4.56 1.20 8.25
N LEU A 85 -3.87 0.38 7.47
CA LEU A 85 -4.08 0.28 6.04
C LEU A 85 -4.40 -1.17 5.71
N VAL A 86 -5.45 -1.40 4.95
CA VAL A 86 -5.75 -2.73 4.42
C VAL A 86 -5.52 -2.68 2.93
N PHE A 87 -4.62 -3.52 2.45
CA PHE A 87 -4.25 -3.60 1.04
C PHE A 87 -4.84 -4.86 0.44
N ARG A 88 -5.40 -4.71 -0.74
CA ARG A 88 -5.80 -5.86 -1.56
C ARG A 88 -5.00 -5.79 -2.85
N TYR A 89 -4.30 -6.86 -3.17
CA TYR A 89 -3.45 -6.92 -4.34
C TYR A 89 -4.16 -7.58 -5.51
N ASP A 90 -4.07 -6.96 -6.68
CA ASP A 90 -4.61 -7.50 -7.93
C ASP A 90 -3.47 -7.79 -8.89
N ASP A 91 -3.71 -8.74 -9.82
CA ASP A 91 -2.67 -9.26 -10.72
C ASP A 91 -1.98 -8.21 -11.57
N ASN A 92 -2.60 -7.07 -11.80
CA ASN A 92 -2.03 -6.03 -12.65
C ASN A 92 -1.18 -5.04 -11.85
N ALA A 93 -0.54 -5.52 -10.78
CA ALA A 93 0.29 -4.68 -9.92
C ALA A 93 -0.51 -3.50 -9.38
N MET A 94 -1.73 -3.75 -8.97
CA MET A 94 -2.59 -2.73 -8.41
C MET A 94 -2.96 -3.10 -6.98
N PHE A 95 -2.91 -2.10 -6.09
CA PHE A 95 -3.42 -2.24 -4.73
C PHE A 95 -4.67 -1.40 -4.57
N THR A 96 -5.69 -1.99 -3.97
CA THR A 96 -6.84 -1.25 -3.47
C THR A 96 -6.64 -1.08 -1.98
N VAL A 97 -6.73 0.15 -1.48
CA VAL A 97 -6.34 0.49 -0.11
C VAL A 97 -7.55 1.00 0.66
N LYS A 98 -7.78 0.41 1.83
CA LYS A 98 -8.73 0.93 2.82
C LYS A 98 -7.93 1.55 3.95
N MET A 99 -8.38 2.68 4.46
CA MET A 99 -7.66 3.40 5.50
C MET A 99 -8.54 3.54 6.72
N PHE A 100 -7.94 3.27 7.89
CA PHE A 100 -8.63 3.39 9.17
C PHE A 100 -7.79 4.29 10.06
N ASP A 101 -8.42 5.27 10.69
CA ASP A 101 -7.70 6.17 11.58
C ASP A 101 -7.43 5.48 12.93
N ASN A 102 -6.83 6.20 13.86
CA ASN A 102 -6.46 5.62 15.14
C ASN A 102 -7.64 5.39 16.08
N THR A 103 -8.86 5.73 15.65
CA THR A 103 -10.08 5.31 16.36
C THR A 103 -10.62 4.01 15.81
N MET A 104 -9.92 3.40 14.85
CA MET A 104 -10.32 2.17 14.16
C MET A 104 -11.52 2.35 13.25
N CYS A 105 -11.84 3.60 12.91
CA CYS A 105 -12.92 3.89 12.00
C CYS A 105 -12.39 4.10 10.59
N ARG A 106 -13.16 3.62 9.62
CA ARG A 106 -12.82 3.77 8.21
C ARG A 106 -12.87 5.24 7.82
N THR A 107 -11.85 5.69 7.09
CA THR A 107 -11.86 7.04 6.54
C THR A 107 -12.06 6.98 5.03
N TYR A 108 -12.78 7.98 4.50
CA TYR A 108 -13.05 8.09 3.07
C TYR A 108 -12.65 9.49 2.63
N TYR A 109 -12.04 9.57 1.43
CA TYR A 109 -11.71 10.84 0.81
C TYR A 109 -12.26 10.87 -0.60
N GLN A 110 -12.83 12.01 -0.98
CA GLN A 110 -13.45 12.17 -2.29
C GLN A 110 -12.69 13.15 -3.15
#